data_8a2644d96e3e438bca5065da328e02ff
#
_entry.id   8a2644d96e3e438bca5065da328e02ff
#
_cell.length_a   1.000
_cell.length_b   1.000
_cell.length_c   1.000
_cell.angle_alpha   90.00
_cell.angle_beta   90.00
_cell.angle_gamma   90.00
#
_symmetry.space_group_name_H-M   'P 1'
#
loop_
_entity.id
_entity.type
_entity.pdbx_description
1 polymer ?
#
loop_
_entity_poly.entity_id
_entity_poly.type
_entity_poly.pdbx_seq_one_letter_code
_entity_poly.pdbx_strand_id
1 'polypeptide(L)'
;MHVGKSEQPSGSQPSAPESSETRQMLKSLQWELNRIQRTVRLTLQSKLQGLVGQSLSTLNENRELANSIQKMLDTHSLRIRCPQCGHASILRVSPRKGMPGGAFVLDHTIEGKRTFHGGSSSVPPIQLTAKPERKAKATAKTRPQPADAGELQSKVG
;
A
#
# COMPACT_ATOMS: atom_id res chain seq x y z
N MET A 1 9.71 -61.51 -43.84
CA MET A 1 10.49 -60.64 -42.94
C MET A 1 9.56 -59.52 -42.54
N HIS A 2 8.95 -59.60 -41.34
CA HIS A 2 8.03 -58.60 -40.80
C HIS A 2 8.74 -57.88 -39.65
N VAL A 3 8.95 -56.60 -39.84
CA VAL A 3 9.51 -55.73 -38.78
C VAL A 3 8.36 -55.20 -37.96
N GLY A 4 8.30 -55.62 -36.71
CA GLY A 4 7.30 -55.12 -35.76
C GLY A 4 7.63 -53.75 -35.27
N LYS A 5 6.70 -52.82 -35.41
CA LYS A 5 6.73 -51.45 -34.91
C LYS A 5 6.18 -51.44 -33.50
N SER A 6 7.07 -51.23 -32.53
CA SER A 6 6.69 -51.09 -31.10
C SER A 6 6.11 -49.73 -30.86
N GLU A 7 4.81 -49.59 -30.65
CA GLU A 7 4.16 -48.40 -30.12
C GLU A 7 4.32 -48.39 -28.60
N GLN A 8 5.02 -47.36 -28.10
CA GLN A 8 5.04 -47.08 -26.67
C GLN A 8 3.77 -46.29 -26.31
N PRO A 9 3.02 -46.71 -25.29
CA PRO A 9 1.92 -45.89 -24.80
C PRO A 9 2.47 -44.73 -23.97
N SER A 10 2.17 -43.50 -24.41
CA SER A 10 2.32 -42.28 -23.64
C SER A 10 1.51 -42.35 -22.36
N GLY A 11 2.17 -42.61 -21.26
CA GLY A 11 1.57 -42.54 -19.92
C GLY A 11 1.27 -41.09 -19.57
N SER A 12 0.05 -40.67 -19.79
CA SER A 12 -0.48 -39.44 -19.17
C SER A 12 -0.56 -39.73 -17.66
N GLN A 13 0.35 -39.11 -16.90
CA GLN A 13 0.26 -39.10 -15.45
C GLN A 13 -1.07 -38.39 -15.06
N PRO A 14 -1.95 -39.03 -14.27
CA PRO A 14 -3.12 -38.33 -13.74
C PRO A 14 -2.62 -37.28 -12.75
N SER A 15 -2.90 -36.01 -13.02
CA SER A 15 -2.76 -34.93 -12.06
C SER A 15 -3.55 -35.37 -10.80
N ALA A 16 -2.84 -35.54 -9.69
CA ALA A 16 -3.44 -35.90 -8.42
C ALA A 16 -4.59 -34.95 -8.11
N PRO A 17 -5.79 -35.44 -7.78
CA PRO A 17 -6.90 -34.57 -7.39
C PRO A 17 -6.47 -33.85 -6.13
N GLU A 18 -6.32 -32.51 -6.19
CA GLU A 18 -6.26 -31.69 -4.98
C GLU A 18 -7.45 -32.13 -4.12
N SER A 19 -7.19 -32.73 -2.98
CA SER A 19 -8.24 -33.36 -2.19
C SER A 19 -9.28 -32.31 -1.84
N SER A 20 -10.56 -32.65 -1.90
CA SER A 20 -11.66 -31.75 -1.54
C SER A 20 -11.47 -31.16 -0.14
N GLU A 21 -10.81 -31.91 0.74
CA GLU A 21 -10.43 -31.51 2.10
C GLU A 21 -9.45 -30.32 2.10
N THR A 22 -8.41 -30.35 1.27
CA THR A 22 -7.46 -29.23 1.14
C THR A 22 -8.15 -27.95 0.71
N ARG A 23 -9.07 -28.06 -0.27
CA ARG A 23 -9.85 -26.90 -0.72
C ARG A 23 -10.80 -26.38 0.37
N GLN A 24 -11.42 -27.25 1.12
CA GLN A 24 -12.28 -26.88 2.25
C GLN A 24 -11.49 -26.20 3.35
N MET A 25 -10.31 -26.73 3.71
CA MET A 25 -9.42 -26.12 4.69
C MET A 25 -8.96 -24.73 4.25
N LEU A 26 -8.56 -24.54 3.00
CA LEU A 26 -8.17 -23.22 2.47
C LEU A 26 -9.32 -22.22 2.50
N LYS A 27 -10.54 -22.63 2.15
CA LYS A 27 -11.72 -21.78 2.26
C LYS A 27 -12.03 -21.37 3.70
N SER A 28 -11.90 -22.32 4.64
CA SER A 28 -12.09 -22.04 6.07
C SER A 28 -11.05 -21.04 6.59
N LEU A 29 -9.78 -21.25 6.27
CA LEU A 29 -8.70 -20.31 6.62
C LEU A 29 -8.94 -18.92 6.02
N GLN A 30 -9.33 -18.84 4.75
CA GLN A 30 -9.65 -17.56 4.11
C GLN A 30 -10.81 -16.83 4.81
N TRP A 31 -11.84 -17.56 5.21
CA TRP A 31 -12.99 -17.01 5.94
C TRP A 31 -12.56 -16.47 7.32
N GLU A 32 -11.76 -17.23 8.08
CA GLU A 32 -11.25 -16.78 9.38
C GLU A 32 -10.34 -15.56 9.25
N LEU A 33 -9.44 -15.54 8.29
CA LEU A 33 -8.59 -14.38 8.02
C LEU A 33 -9.42 -13.12 7.70
N ASN A 34 -10.42 -13.24 6.85
CA ASN A 34 -11.31 -12.13 6.52
C ASN A 34 -12.07 -11.63 7.76
N ARG A 35 -12.53 -12.54 8.63
CA ARG A 35 -13.19 -12.23 9.89
C ARG A 35 -12.26 -11.44 10.82
N ILE A 36 -11.02 -11.93 11.01
CA ILE A 36 -10.01 -11.27 11.84
C ILE A 36 -9.69 -9.87 11.29
N GLN A 37 -9.43 -9.74 10.00
CA GLN A 37 -9.15 -8.45 9.36
C GLN A 37 -10.29 -7.44 9.53
N ARG A 38 -11.54 -7.91 9.41
CA ARG A 38 -12.73 -7.07 9.67
C ARG A 38 -12.78 -6.62 11.12
N THR A 39 -12.55 -7.52 12.06
CA THR A 39 -12.57 -7.21 13.51
C THR A 39 -11.48 -6.18 13.83
N VAL A 40 -10.25 -6.38 13.37
CA VAL A 40 -9.15 -5.42 13.56
C VAL A 40 -9.52 -4.04 13.02
N ARG A 41 -10.06 -3.97 11.80
CA ARG A 41 -10.46 -2.68 11.20
C ARG A 41 -11.53 -1.97 12.02
N LEU A 42 -12.57 -2.68 12.44
CA LEU A 42 -13.67 -2.08 13.22
C LEU A 42 -13.20 -1.63 14.60
N THR A 43 -12.36 -2.42 15.27
CA THR A 43 -11.79 -2.06 16.57
C THR A 43 -10.91 -0.82 16.47
N LEU A 44 -10.00 -0.77 15.50
CA LEU A 44 -9.14 0.40 15.27
C LEU A 44 -9.98 1.63 14.92
N GLN A 45 -10.96 1.50 14.04
CA GLN A 45 -11.85 2.62 13.70
C GLN A 45 -12.60 3.14 14.93
N SER A 46 -13.17 2.26 15.75
CA SER A 46 -13.87 2.65 16.99
C SER A 46 -12.95 3.37 17.98
N LYS A 47 -11.72 2.86 18.18
CA LYS A 47 -10.75 3.49 19.09
C LYS A 47 -10.24 4.83 18.57
N LEU A 48 -9.98 4.94 17.27
CA LEU A 48 -9.50 6.18 16.65
C LEU A 48 -10.59 7.28 16.60
N GLN A 49 -11.87 6.93 16.66
CA GLN A 49 -12.95 7.91 16.79
C GLN A 49 -12.80 8.77 18.06
N GLY A 50 -12.22 8.24 19.15
CA GLY A 50 -11.91 9.02 20.34
C GLY A 50 -10.85 10.11 20.14
N LEU A 51 -10.11 10.09 19.04
CA LEU A 51 -9.13 11.13 18.69
C LEU A 51 -9.70 12.22 17.78
N VAL A 52 -10.89 12.01 17.20
CA VAL A 52 -11.52 12.98 16.30
C VAL A 52 -11.81 14.29 17.06
N GLY A 53 -11.47 15.40 16.45
CA GLY A 53 -11.62 16.72 17.06
C GLY A 53 -10.51 17.11 18.04
N GLN A 54 -9.61 16.19 18.40
CA GLN A 54 -8.46 16.52 19.24
C GLN A 54 -7.39 17.28 18.45
N SER A 55 -6.72 18.18 19.15
CA SER A 55 -5.54 18.87 18.65
C SER A 55 -4.57 19.10 19.80
N LEU A 56 -3.28 19.00 19.57
CA LEU A 56 -2.23 19.29 20.52
C LEU A 56 -1.69 20.71 20.32
N SER A 57 -0.99 21.22 21.30
CA SER A 57 -0.60 22.64 21.34
C SER A 57 0.39 23.02 20.26
N THR A 58 1.27 22.10 19.86
CA THR A 58 2.38 22.39 18.96
C THR A 58 2.29 21.60 17.65
N LEU A 59 2.90 22.16 16.60
CA LEU A 59 3.04 21.50 15.30
C LEU A 59 3.73 20.14 15.38
N ASN A 60 4.77 20.03 16.22
CA ASN A 60 5.53 18.80 16.35
C ASN A 60 4.71 17.70 17.02
N GLU A 61 4.01 18.02 18.11
CA GLU A 61 3.12 17.06 18.79
C GLU A 61 2.01 16.54 17.84
N ASN A 62 1.39 17.43 17.07
CA ASN A 62 0.38 17.02 16.09
C ASN A 62 0.98 16.16 14.96
N ARG A 63 2.22 16.43 14.53
CA ARG A 63 2.93 15.57 13.56
C ARG A 63 3.22 14.19 14.13
N GLU A 64 3.67 14.12 15.38
CA GLU A 64 3.93 12.86 16.08
C GLU A 64 2.63 12.05 16.24
N LEU A 65 1.53 12.71 16.60
CA LEU A 65 0.21 12.09 16.65
C LEU A 65 -0.20 11.52 15.30
N ALA A 66 -0.12 12.32 14.24
CA ALA A 66 -0.46 11.87 12.88
C ALA A 66 0.43 10.71 12.40
N ASN A 67 1.74 10.76 12.69
CA ASN A 67 2.68 9.70 12.36
C ASN A 67 2.39 8.42 13.14
N SER A 68 2.03 8.52 14.42
CA SER A 68 1.68 7.38 15.27
C SER A 68 0.42 6.68 14.79
N ILE A 69 -0.62 7.46 14.44
CA ILE A 69 -1.84 6.93 13.82
C ILE A 69 -1.49 6.23 12.50
N GLN A 70 -0.71 6.89 11.65
CA GLN A 70 -0.35 6.35 10.33
C GLN A 70 0.48 5.06 10.45
N LYS A 71 1.46 5.00 11.36
CA LYS A 71 2.28 3.81 11.62
C LYS A 71 1.42 2.62 12.08
N MET A 72 0.47 2.87 12.98
CA MET A 72 -0.48 1.85 13.43
C MET A 72 -1.32 1.31 12.26
N LEU A 73 -1.85 2.20 11.42
CA LEU A 73 -2.64 1.80 10.25
C LEU A 73 -1.81 1.03 9.23
N ASP A 74 -0.53 1.42 9.02
CA ASP A 74 0.38 0.74 8.11
C ASP A 74 0.67 -0.71 8.54
N THR A 75 0.82 -0.96 9.84
CA THR A 75 1.02 -2.30 10.41
C THR A 75 -0.12 -3.26 10.06
N HIS A 76 -1.34 -2.73 9.93
CA HIS A 76 -2.54 -3.51 9.61
C HIS A 76 -3.00 -3.37 8.15
N SER A 77 -2.14 -2.85 7.28
CA SER A 77 -2.47 -2.61 5.86
C SER A 77 -3.75 -1.78 5.67
N LEU A 78 -3.92 -0.76 6.50
CA LEU A 78 -5.06 0.15 6.47
C LEU A 78 -4.65 1.57 6.08
N ARG A 79 -5.63 2.34 5.61
CA ARG A 79 -5.54 3.78 5.29
C ARG A 79 -6.79 4.50 5.78
N ILE A 80 -6.69 5.82 5.94
CA ILE A 80 -7.84 6.67 6.15
C ILE A 80 -8.50 6.92 4.80
N ARG A 81 -9.81 6.73 4.73
CA ARG A 81 -10.61 7.09 3.58
C ARG A 81 -10.89 8.58 3.62
N CYS A 82 -10.52 9.30 2.58
CA CYS A 82 -10.79 10.72 2.46
C CYS A 82 -12.31 10.97 2.36
N PRO A 83 -12.91 11.78 3.24
CA PRO A 83 -14.35 12.05 3.18
C PRO A 83 -14.76 12.89 1.95
N GLN A 84 -13.83 13.64 1.35
CA GLN A 84 -14.12 14.50 0.21
C GLN A 84 -14.13 13.76 -1.12
N CYS A 85 -13.23 12.76 -1.30
CA CYS A 85 -13.08 12.07 -2.58
C CYS A 85 -13.14 10.53 -2.48
N GLY A 86 -13.24 9.97 -1.29
CA GLY A 86 -13.33 8.53 -1.07
C GLY A 86 -12.02 7.75 -1.23
N HIS A 87 -10.93 8.37 -1.66
CA HIS A 87 -9.65 7.69 -1.88
C HIS A 87 -8.94 7.37 -0.56
N ALA A 88 -8.13 6.32 -0.60
CA ALA A 88 -7.23 5.97 0.50
C ALA A 88 -6.13 7.04 0.65
N SER A 89 -5.94 7.55 1.85
CA SER A 89 -5.08 8.69 2.14
C SER A 89 -4.17 8.46 3.34
N ILE A 90 -3.15 9.27 3.46
CA ILE A 90 -2.20 9.34 4.57
C ILE A 90 -2.51 10.61 5.37
N LEU A 91 -2.68 10.47 6.69
CA LEU A 91 -2.84 11.60 7.58
C LEU A 91 -1.50 12.31 7.76
N ARG A 92 -1.49 13.62 7.55
CA ARG A 92 -0.32 14.48 7.76
C ARG A 92 -0.71 15.76 8.46
N VAL A 93 0.29 16.47 9.00
CA VAL A 93 0.12 17.81 9.53
C VAL A 93 1.02 18.77 8.76
N SER A 94 0.40 19.78 8.19
CA SER A 94 1.06 20.83 7.41
C SER A 94 1.11 22.13 8.21
N PRO A 95 2.24 22.86 8.21
CA PRO A 95 2.29 24.18 8.84
C PRO A 95 1.34 25.13 8.10
N ARG A 96 0.58 25.95 8.83
CA ARG A 96 -0.28 26.98 8.29
C ARG A 96 -0.17 28.27 9.07
N LYS A 97 -0.18 29.39 8.37
CA LYS A 97 -0.22 30.74 8.98
C LYS A 97 -1.48 30.86 9.84
N GLY A 98 -1.31 31.32 11.08
CA GLY A 98 -2.41 31.47 12.04
C GLY A 98 -2.83 30.20 12.76
N MET A 99 -2.15 29.06 12.51
CA MET A 99 -2.40 27.78 13.19
C MET A 99 -1.09 27.25 13.80
N PRO A 100 -0.78 27.54 15.07
CA PRO A 100 0.48 27.13 15.71
C PRO A 100 0.62 25.60 15.76
N GLY A 101 -0.47 24.86 15.92
CA GLY A 101 -0.49 23.39 15.86
C GLY A 101 -0.49 22.83 14.43
N GLY A 102 -0.50 23.68 13.38
CA GLY A 102 -0.62 23.24 12.01
C GLY A 102 -2.04 22.79 11.62
N ALA A 103 -2.19 22.25 10.42
CA ALA A 103 -3.44 21.75 9.91
C ALA A 103 -3.33 20.27 9.52
N PHE A 104 -4.29 19.46 9.97
CA PHE A 104 -4.40 18.06 9.56
C PHE A 104 -4.90 17.98 8.12
N VAL A 105 -4.18 17.28 7.28
CA VAL A 105 -4.47 17.08 5.87
C VAL A 105 -4.43 15.60 5.51
N LEU A 106 -5.21 15.22 4.53
CA LEU A 106 -5.25 13.88 3.95
C LEU A 106 -4.50 13.91 2.61
N ASP A 107 -3.32 13.30 2.60
CA ASP A 107 -2.41 13.23 1.45
C ASP A 107 -2.68 11.95 0.65
N HIS A 108 -3.01 12.06 -0.61
CA HIS A 108 -3.26 10.92 -1.50
C HIS A 108 -2.99 11.28 -2.95
N THR A 109 -2.98 10.27 -3.81
CA THR A 109 -2.76 10.44 -5.24
C THR A 109 -4.04 10.07 -6.00
N ILE A 110 -4.54 11.00 -6.82
CA ILE A 110 -5.67 10.82 -7.72
C ILE A 110 -5.14 10.97 -9.14
N GLU A 111 -5.34 9.96 -10.00
CA GLU A 111 -4.91 9.98 -11.40
C GLU A 111 -3.44 10.38 -11.61
N GLY A 112 -2.57 9.91 -10.72
CA GLY A 112 -1.14 10.23 -10.76
C GLY A 112 -0.76 11.60 -10.16
N LYS A 113 -1.71 12.45 -9.82
CA LYS A 113 -1.50 13.74 -9.16
C LYS A 113 -1.59 13.61 -7.64
N ARG A 114 -0.59 14.12 -6.94
CA ARG A 114 -0.63 14.26 -5.49
C ARG A 114 -1.62 15.34 -5.09
N THR A 115 -2.56 14.98 -4.22
CA THR A 115 -3.68 15.84 -3.81
C THR A 115 -3.77 15.86 -2.29
N PHE A 116 -4.11 17.01 -1.73
CA PHE A 116 -4.30 17.22 -0.30
C PHE A 116 -5.71 17.70 -0.04
N HIS A 117 -6.43 16.99 0.82
CA HIS A 117 -7.75 17.40 1.28
C HIS A 117 -7.75 17.63 2.80
N GLY A 118 -8.72 18.37 3.29
CA GLY A 118 -8.82 18.75 4.70
C GLY A 118 -8.19 20.12 4.98
N GLY A 119 -7.52 20.23 6.14
CA GLY A 119 -6.96 21.52 6.61
C GLY A 119 -7.57 21.98 7.92
N SER A 120 -8.14 21.06 8.69
CA SER A 120 -8.64 21.30 10.04
C SER A 120 -7.47 21.46 11.04
N SER A 121 -7.67 22.28 12.07
CA SER A 121 -6.75 22.38 13.21
C SER A 121 -6.77 21.15 14.11
N SER A 122 -7.75 20.28 13.95
CA SER A 122 -7.95 19.08 14.75
C SER A 122 -8.02 17.83 13.88
N VAL A 123 -7.85 16.66 14.50
CA VAL A 123 -7.93 15.35 13.85
C VAL A 123 -9.27 15.22 13.12
N PRO A 124 -9.28 14.96 11.81
CA PRO A 124 -10.50 14.83 11.03
C PRO A 124 -11.23 13.52 11.34
N PRO A 125 -12.50 13.37 10.95
CA PRO A 125 -13.23 12.11 11.03
C PRO A 125 -12.46 10.97 10.36
N ILE A 126 -12.31 9.85 11.08
CA ILE A 126 -11.52 8.70 10.64
C ILE A 126 -12.46 7.61 10.15
N GLN A 127 -12.39 7.30 8.86
CA GLN A 127 -12.98 6.11 8.26
C GLN A 127 -11.85 5.27 7.67
N LEU A 128 -11.82 3.97 7.99
CA LEU A 128 -10.73 3.10 7.56
C LEU A 128 -11.09 2.32 6.29
N THR A 129 -10.11 2.22 5.40
CA THR A 129 -10.17 1.41 4.18
C THR A 129 -8.90 0.57 4.04
N ALA A 130 -8.92 -0.45 3.20
CA ALA A 130 -7.71 -1.21 2.90
C ALA A 130 -6.67 -0.32 2.20
N LYS A 131 -5.40 -0.57 2.50
CA LYS A 131 -4.28 0.05 1.79
C LYS A 131 -4.28 -0.42 0.34
N PRO A 132 -4.27 0.48 -0.64
CA PRO A 132 -4.22 0.09 -2.04
C PRO A 132 -2.90 -0.64 -2.34
N GLU A 133 -2.98 -1.70 -3.13
CA GLU A 133 -1.79 -2.39 -3.63
C GLU A 133 -0.95 -1.43 -4.49
N ARG A 134 0.35 -1.43 -4.26
CA ARG A 134 1.28 -0.68 -5.11
C ARG A 134 1.33 -1.41 -6.46
N LYS A 135 0.82 -0.80 -7.52
CA LYS A 135 1.13 -1.25 -8.88
C LYS A 135 2.65 -1.28 -8.99
N ALA A 136 3.20 -2.47 -9.32
CA ALA A 136 4.64 -2.60 -9.57
C ALA A 136 5.03 -1.51 -10.59
N LYS A 137 5.98 -0.65 -10.21
CA LYS A 137 6.58 0.28 -11.16
C LYS A 137 7.16 -0.59 -12.28
N ALA A 138 6.63 -0.43 -13.49
CA ALA A 138 7.29 -0.96 -14.67
C ALA A 138 8.75 -0.54 -14.58
N THR A 139 9.64 -1.52 -14.59
CA THR A 139 11.09 -1.38 -14.43
C THR A 139 11.58 -0.21 -15.27
N ALA A 140 12.23 0.73 -14.61
CA ALA A 140 12.78 1.92 -15.23
C ALA A 140 13.63 1.51 -16.43
N LYS A 141 13.29 2.07 -17.59
CA LYS A 141 14.05 2.07 -18.82
C LYS A 141 15.53 2.24 -18.48
N THR A 142 16.34 1.22 -18.78
CA THR A 142 17.79 1.24 -18.71
C THR A 142 18.29 2.52 -19.37
N ARG A 143 18.88 3.38 -18.56
CA ARG A 143 19.52 4.62 -19.03
C ARG A 143 20.63 4.20 -19.98
N PRO A 144 20.68 4.69 -21.23
CA PRO A 144 21.81 4.41 -22.12
C PRO A 144 23.09 4.93 -21.46
N GLN A 145 24.08 4.03 -21.36
CA GLN A 145 25.41 4.37 -20.89
C GLN A 145 26.02 5.32 -21.94
N PRO A 146 26.57 6.48 -21.55
CA PRO A 146 27.28 7.31 -22.51
C PRO A 146 28.50 6.54 -23.07
N ALA A 147 28.57 6.46 -24.38
CA ALA A 147 29.71 5.89 -25.08
C ALA A 147 30.99 6.61 -24.68
N ASP A 148 31.98 5.83 -24.37
CA ASP A 148 33.36 6.17 -24.10
C ASP A 148 33.89 7.08 -25.21
N ALA A 149 34.17 8.33 -24.89
CA ALA A 149 34.81 9.27 -25.81
C ALA A 149 36.31 9.07 -25.70
N GLY A 150 36.84 8.41 -26.74
CA GLY A 150 38.24 8.04 -26.89
C GLY A 150 39.21 9.20 -26.72
N GLU A 151 40.26 8.85 -26.10
CA GLU A 151 41.67 9.16 -26.25
C GLU A 151 42.01 10.25 -27.28
N LEU A 152 42.39 11.42 -26.80
CA LEU A 152 43.14 12.41 -27.58
C LEU A 152 44.57 12.43 -27.09
N GLN A 153 45.42 11.79 -27.90
CA GLN A 153 46.87 11.81 -27.78
C GLN A 153 47.40 13.24 -27.88
N SER A 154 48.07 13.67 -26.84
CA SER A 154 48.92 14.86 -26.84
C SER A 154 50.21 14.56 -27.62
N LYS A 155 50.43 15.24 -28.71
CA LYS A 155 51.71 15.31 -29.41
C LYS A 155 52.40 16.61 -29.07
N VAL A 156 53.53 16.47 -28.37
CA VAL A 156 54.51 17.52 -28.06
C VAL A 156 55.24 17.90 -29.35
N GLY A 157 55.44 19.17 -29.55
CA GLY A 157 56.39 19.78 -30.48
C GLY A 157 56.91 21.07 -29.87
#